data_a9f6b970a985fe500a632cfde5f4ee10
#
_entry.id   a9f6b970a985fe500a632cfde5f4ee10
#
_cell.length_a   1.000
_cell.length_b   1.000
_cell.length_c   1.000
_cell.angle_alpha   90.00
_cell.angle_beta   90.00
_cell.angle_gamma   90.00
#
_symmetry.space_group_name_H-M   'P 1'
#
loop_
_entity.id
_entity.type
_entity.pdbx_description
1 polymer ?
#
loop_
_entity_poly.entity_id
_entity_poly.type
_entity_poly.pdbx_seq_one_letter_code
_entity_poly.pdbx_strand_id
1 'polypeptide(L)'
;MLLMRARPDLSTQDISSLLLALLTLSLSCYPDRLEYVDQVLGFAKDKFTEALDAGENTVLSPQSNFHALLLAPINSYASALTLLGLPQFHALWMMQPPITQRLIAQAIVLSMLRRQTIVSSPSDVDGLLELCAPLLQNQPELTVQGIVPGSASAQTVSQANNAVLDEIANQQGALARLVHLFRSDDPDTQLALLYTVRQRYVQGGDAIRSTIPPLIMDSIALVRRFELCSRDKNWERKMKTLLRFVHQLISTLYHSVESPELCLRFFLLAAEVADEAGFEELAYDFYVQSFTIFEESVSDSRSQHQAIGLITTTLYKARAFSRDNYDTLATRAALYSAKLLKRPQQALAVLMASHLWWQLPAPKDRGIELRHPLVKSGRRVLECLQKALRIADGCMDEHATIDMFCHALNKYIYYFEVGVDTVSSRHINSLVNLIAKALDTINSDNKPMSWRQVSVDIPANSDAAQLHFVNLLRYVESKKQAALDAETGSLAGPDWLGLQTTAILTRLAST
;
A
#
# COMPACT_ATOMS: atom_id res chain seq x y z
N MET A 1 49.20 18.09 11.98
CA MET A 1 49.04 18.94 10.81
C MET A 1 50.34 19.66 10.40
N LEU A 2 50.95 20.54 11.23
CA LEU A 2 52.21 21.23 10.87
C LEU A 2 53.34 20.26 10.53
N LEU A 3 53.51 19.18 11.30
CA LEU A 3 54.53 18.14 11.04
C LEU A 3 54.30 17.39 9.72
N MET A 4 53.05 17.15 9.34
CA MET A 4 52.70 16.49 8.05
C MET A 4 52.98 17.43 6.86
N ARG A 5 52.75 18.74 7.01
CA ARG A 5 53.13 19.74 5.99
C ARG A 5 54.64 19.87 5.80
N ALA A 6 55.40 19.63 6.85
CA ALA A 6 56.89 19.72 6.84
C ALA A 6 57.56 18.45 6.26
N ARG A 7 56.83 17.39 5.97
CA ARG A 7 57.33 16.11 5.47
C ARG A 7 56.72 15.76 4.11
N PRO A 8 57.23 16.30 3.00
CA PRO A 8 56.77 16.01 1.64
C PRO A 8 57.16 14.58 1.16
N ASP A 9 58.02 13.90 1.90
CA ASP A 9 58.49 12.53 1.64
C ASP A 9 57.53 11.41 2.04
N LEU A 10 56.44 11.73 2.76
CA LEU A 10 55.46 10.74 3.18
C LEU A 10 54.55 10.38 2.02
N SER A 11 54.26 9.08 1.87
CA SER A 11 53.28 8.59 0.86
C SER A 11 51.88 9.08 1.19
N THR A 12 51.01 9.25 0.18
CA THR A 12 49.60 9.62 0.34
C THR A 12 48.85 8.63 1.24
N GLN A 13 49.26 7.36 1.19
CA GLN A 13 48.67 6.30 2.02
C GLN A 13 49.06 6.45 3.51
N ASP A 14 50.31 6.80 3.82
CA ASP A 14 50.75 7.05 5.20
C ASP A 14 50.08 8.29 5.77
N ILE A 15 50.00 9.38 4.98
CA ILE A 15 49.34 10.62 5.38
C ILE A 15 47.87 10.37 5.67
N SER A 16 47.15 9.64 4.81
CA SER A 16 45.72 9.32 4.98
C SER A 16 45.47 8.45 6.20
N SER A 17 46.38 7.53 6.53
CA SER A 17 46.30 6.69 7.74
C SER A 17 46.49 7.51 9.00
N LEU A 18 47.49 8.45 9.01
CA LEU A 18 47.70 9.37 10.12
C LEU A 18 46.52 10.33 10.32
N LEU A 19 45.90 10.80 9.22
CA LEU A 19 44.71 11.65 9.28
C LEU A 19 43.52 10.91 9.87
N LEU A 20 43.35 9.63 9.51
CA LEU A 20 42.28 8.79 10.07
C LEU A 20 42.48 8.59 11.58
N ALA A 21 43.71 8.34 12.04
CA ALA A 21 44.02 8.22 13.45
C ALA A 21 43.77 9.54 14.20
N LEU A 22 44.19 10.69 13.62
CA LEU A 22 43.93 12.00 14.19
C LEU A 22 42.44 12.35 14.25
N LEU A 23 41.70 12.02 13.21
CA LEU A 23 40.24 12.19 13.17
C LEU A 23 39.54 11.35 14.25
N THR A 24 39.91 10.09 14.37
CA THR A 24 39.36 9.18 15.39
C THR A 24 39.67 9.68 16.81
N LEU A 25 40.87 10.18 17.03
CA LEU A 25 41.24 10.80 18.30
C LEU A 25 40.44 12.07 18.60
N SER A 26 40.24 12.93 17.59
CA SER A 26 39.42 14.15 17.72
C SER A 26 37.99 13.83 18.06
N LEU A 27 37.39 12.85 17.40
CA LEU A 27 36.03 12.39 17.64
C LEU A 27 35.85 11.73 19.01
N SER A 28 36.87 11.03 19.53
CA SER A 28 36.83 10.36 20.83
C SER A 28 37.05 11.32 21.99
N CYS A 29 38.01 12.22 21.87
CA CYS A 29 38.42 13.10 22.98
C CYS A 29 37.64 14.42 23.00
N TYR A 30 37.21 14.92 21.85
CA TYR A 30 36.55 16.21 21.69
C TYR A 30 35.32 16.14 20.77
N PRO A 31 34.31 15.34 21.10
CA PRO A 31 33.14 15.11 20.22
C PRO A 31 32.37 16.41 19.93
N ASP A 32 32.35 17.36 20.84
CA ASP A 32 31.63 18.63 20.70
C ASP A 32 32.37 19.69 19.87
N ARG A 33 33.67 19.46 19.56
CA ARG A 33 34.49 20.39 18.80
C ARG A 33 34.53 20.05 17.32
N LEU A 34 33.46 20.43 16.61
CA LEU A 34 33.37 20.20 15.17
C LEU A 34 34.49 20.81 14.35
N GLU A 35 35.04 21.92 14.83
CA GLU A 35 36.15 22.64 14.20
C GLU A 35 37.41 21.78 13.99
N TYR A 36 37.74 20.90 14.95
CA TYR A 36 38.90 20.02 14.84
C TYR A 36 38.69 18.97 13.74
N VAL A 37 37.48 18.41 13.69
CA VAL A 37 37.08 17.44 12.66
C VAL A 37 37.11 18.10 11.29
N ASP A 38 36.52 19.29 11.15
CA ASP A 38 36.48 20.02 9.90
C ASP A 38 37.88 20.42 9.39
N GLN A 39 38.81 20.84 10.30
CA GLN A 39 40.19 21.10 9.94
C GLN A 39 40.93 19.86 9.42
N VAL A 40 40.70 18.69 10.04
CA VAL A 40 41.32 17.43 9.58
C VAL A 40 40.78 17.05 8.21
N LEU A 41 39.46 17.17 8.00
CA LEU A 41 38.81 16.89 6.70
C LEU A 41 39.28 17.88 5.62
N GLY A 42 39.46 19.16 5.96
CA GLY A 42 40.01 20.15 5.04
C GLY A 42 41.44 19.80 4.56
N PHE A 43 42.30 19.38 5.47
CA PHE A 43 43.65 18.92 5.10
C PHE A 43 43.60 17.61 4.30
N ALA A 44 42.66 16.70 4.62
CA ALA A 44 42.45 15.49 3.86
C ALA A 44 41.97 15.79 2.41
N LYS A 45 41.10 16.80 2.25
CA LYS A 45 40.65 17.28 0.93
C LYS A 45 41.84 17.81 0.11
N ASP A 46 42.66 18.66 0.69
CA ASP A 46 43.85 19.23 0.02
C ASP A 46 44.75 18.10 -0.47
N LYS A 47 45.06 17.13 0.38
CA LYS A 47 45.88 15.95 0.03
C LYS A 47 45.24 15.03 -0.99
N PHE A 48 43.92 14.88 -0.97
CA PHE A 48 43.17 14.13 -1.98
C PHE A 48 43.30 14.80 -3.35
N THR A 49 43.19 16.13 -3.40
CA THR A 49 43.38 16.91 -4.63
C THR A 49 44.79 16.75 -5.18
N GLU A 50 45.82 16.90 -4.34
CA GLU A 50 47.21 16.72 -4.72
C GLU A 50 47.46 15.31 -5.29
N ALA A 51 46.90 14.27 -4.69
CA ALA A 51 47.02 12.89 -5.16
C ALA A 51 46.34 12.65 -6.48
N LEU A 52 45.15 13.25 -6.71
CA LEU A 52 44.47 13.19 -8.00
C LEU A 52 45.28 13.88 -9.10
N ASP A 53 45.85 15.04 -8.81
CA ASP A 53 46.69 15.79 -9.76
C ASP A 53 47.97 15.02 -10.10
N ALA A 54 48.48 14.22 -9.14
CA ALA A 54 49.61 13.31 -9.34
C ALA A 54 49.25 12.01 -10.10
N GLY A 55 47.96 11.77 -10.39
CA GLY A 55 47.48 10.58 -11.08
C GLY A 55 47.38 9.30 -10.23
N GLU A 56 47.35 9.42 -8.91
CA GLU A 56 47.23 8.30 -7.97
C GLU A 56 45.78 7.78 -7.90
N ASN A 57 45.36 6.91 -8.84
CA ASN A 57 44.02 6.35 -8.88
C ASN A 57 43.63 5.47 -7.68
N THR A 58 44.57 5.05 -6.87
CA THR A 58 44.33 4.24 -5.64
C THR A 58 43.52 5.00 -4.60
N VAL A 59 43.57 6.34 -4.59
CA VAL A 59 42.77 7.19 -3.68
C VAL A 59 41.27 7.13 -3.98
N LEU A 60 40.88 6.77 -5.22
CA LEU A 60 39.49 6.64 -5.65
C LEU A 60 38.83 5.31 -5.24
N SER A 61 39.61 4.37 -4.69
CA SER A 61 39.08 3.07 -4.27
C SER A 61 38.12 3.21 -3.07
N PRO A 62 37.02 2.47 -3.04
CA PRO A 62 36.13 2.36 -1.87
C PRO A 62 36.83 1.81 -0.63
N GLN A 63 38.00 1.20 -0.79
CA GLN A 63 38.83 0.67 0.30
C GLN A 63 39.91 1.67 0.76
N SER A 64 39.92 2.87 0.18
CA SER A 64 40.91 3.92 0.57
C SER A 64 40.64 4.48 1.97
N ASN A 65 41.68 4.99 2.61
CA ASN A 65 41.55 5.67 3.88
C ASN A 65 40.70 6.95 3.80
N PHE A 66 40.56 7.55 2.61
CA PHE A 66 39.67 8.70 2.38
C PHE A 66 38.19 8.34 2.53
N HIS A 67 37.81 7.14 2.09
CA HIS A 67 36.48 6.62 2.38
C HIS A 67 36.25 6.40 3.88
N ALA A 68 37.26 5.83 4.59
CA ALA A 68 37.19 5.63 6.02
C ALA A 68 37.14 6.95 6.80
N LEU A 69 37.83 8.02 6.32
CA LEU A 69 37.75 9.37 6.89
C LEU A 69 36.31 9.95 6.82
N LEU A 70 35.55 9.67 5.75
CA LEU A 70 34.16 10.10 5.64
C LEU A 70 33.23 9.25 6.49
N LEU A 71 33.55 7.96 6.68
CA LEU A 71 32.71 7.07 7.51
C LEU A 71 32.87 7.33 9.02
N ALA A 72 34.05 7.77 9.48
CA ALA A 72 34.32 7.96 10.89
C ALA A 72 33.38 8.96 11.59
N PRO A 73 33.06 10.15 11.06
CA PRO A 73 32.09 11.08 11.63
C PRO A 73 30.66 10.51 11.64
N ILE A 74 30.24 9.79 10.57
CA ILE A 74 28.90 9.18 10.45
C ILE A 74 28.67 8.16 11.58
N ASN A 75 29.70 7.39 11.91
CA ASN A 75 29.62 6.36 12.94
C ASN A 75 29.74 6.94 14.37
N SER A 76 30.49 8.02 14.56
CA SER A 76 30.80 8.58 15.87
C SER A 76 29.73 9.55 16.38
N TYR A 77 29.25 10.47 15.55
CA TYR A 77 28.25 11.45 15.99
C TYR A 77 26.90 10.84 16.33
N ALA A 78 26.26 11.35 17.37
CA ALA A 78 24.94 10.91 17.81
C ALA A 78 23.84 11.25 16.78
N SER A 79 24.01 12.34 16.03
CA SER A 79 23.08 12.76 14.99
C SER A 79 23.81 12.93 13.66
N ALA A 80 23.22 12.43 12.58
CA ALA A 80 23.74 12.66 11.23
C ALA A 80 23.58 14.14 10.79
N LEU A 81 22.75 14.93 11.47
CA LEU A 81 22.58 16.36 11.18
C LEU A 81 23.86 17.16 11.48
N THR A 82 24.73 16.69 12.38
CA THR A 82 26.03 17.34 12.64
C THR A 82 26.92 17.37 11.40
N LEU A 83 26.71 16.45 10.45
CA LEU A 83 27.46 16.44 9.18
C LEU A 83 27.17 17.66 8.32
N LEU A 84 25.96 18.24 8.43
CA LEU A 84 25.57 19.46 7.71
C LEU A 84 26.35 20.69 8.22
N GLY A 85 26.85 20.64 9.47
CA GLY A 85 27.72 21.66 10.07
C GLY A 85 29.19 21.52 9.69
N LEU A 86 29.57 20.56 8.82
CA LEU A 86 30.95 20.28 8.41
C LEU A 86 31.16 20.60 6.92
N PRO A 87 31.47 21.82 6.52
CA PRO A 87 31.63 22.21 5.11
C PRO A 87 32.72 21.42 4.38
N GLN A 88 33.80 21.05 5.08
CA GLN A 88 34.87 20.26 4.47
C GLN A 88 34.48 18.78 4.27
N PHE A 89 33.55 18.27 5.07
CA PHE A 89 32.97 16.96 4.84
C PHE A 89 32.24 16.93 3.48
N HIS A 90 31.37 17.91 3.25
CA HIS A 90 30.63 18.02 1.99
C HIS A 90 31.58 18.20 0.79
N ALA A 91 32.59 19.06 0.93
CA ALA A 91 33.59 19.30 -0.12
C ALA A 91 34.38 18.04 -0.48
N LEU A 92 34.84 17.27 0.51
CA LEU A 92 35.56 16.02 0.30
C LEU A 92 34.65 14.92 -0.28
N TRP A 93 33.40 14.86 0.17
CA TRP A 93 32.40 13.91 -0.35
C TRP A 93 32.08 14.15 -1.83
N MET A 94 31.91 15.41 -2.25
CA MET A 94 31.65 15.77 -3.65
C MET A 94 32.79 15.35 -4.60
N MET A 95 34.01 15.27 -4.11
CA MET A 95 35.18 14.84 -4.92
C MET A 95 35.29 13.32 -5.06
N GLN A 96 34.51 12.56 -4.30
CA GLN A 96 34.55 11.10 -4.35
C GLN A 96 33.87 10.55 -5.62
N PRO A 97 34.31 9.38 -6.12
CA PRO A 97 33.63 8.72 -7.23
C PRO A 97 32.18 8.32 -6.86
N PRO A 98 31.27 8.21 -7.84
CA PRO A 98 29.83 7.93 -7.60
C PRO A 98 29.59 6.69 -6.73
N ILE A 99 30.39 5.64 -6.89
CA ILE A 99 30.28 4.40 -6.10
C ILE A 99 30.56 4.71 -4.61
N THR A 100 31.62 5.46 -4.31
CA THR A 100 31.97 5.85 -2.94
C THR A 100 30.93 6.80 -2.36
N GLN A 101 30.46 7.78 -3.13
CA GLN A 101 29.37 8.68 -2.70
C GLN A 101 28.13 7.89 -2.30
N ARG A 102 27.77 6.85 -3.08
CA ARG A 102 26.62 5.99 -2.79
C ARG A 102 26.78 5.20 -1.51
N LEU A 103 27.95 4.61 -1.26
CA LEU A 103 28.24 3.89 -0.02
C LEU A 103 28.17 4.80 1.23
N ILE A 104 28.68 6.03 1.11
CA ILE A 104 28.61 7.02 2.19
C ILE A 104 27.16 7.45 2.43
N ALA A 105 26.41 7.75 1.37
CA ALA A 105 25.00 8.08 1.47
C ALA A 105 24.18 6.95 2.14
N GLN A 106 24.46 5.70 1.79
CA GLN A 106 23.85 4.53 2.43
C GLN A 106 24.19 4.47 3.92
N ALA A 107 25.45 4.72 4.29
CA ALA A 107 25.90 4.75 5.68
C ALA A 107 25.18 5.85 6.49
N ILE A 108 24.98 7.04 5.90
CA ILE A 108 24.22 8.14 6.51
C ILE A 108 22.77 7.71 6.77
N VAL A 109 22.08 7.19 5.76
CA VAL A 109 20.68 6.71 5.88
C VAL A 109 20.55 5.64 6.94
N LEU A 110 21.44 4.63 6.94
CA LEU A 110 21.42 3.55 7.93
C LEU A 110 21.72 4.06 9.35
N SER A 111 22.63 5.02 9.50
CA SER A 111 22.91 5.67 10.80
C SER A 111 21.67 6.38 11.34
N MET A 112 20.98 7.15 10.51
CA MET A 112 19.73 7.82 10.88
C MET A 112 18.62 6.85 11.29
N LEU A 113 18.42 5.80 10.50
CA LEU A 113 17.42 4.77 10.79
C LEU A 113 17.74 4.01 12.08
N ARG A 114 19.00 3.70 12.32
CA ARG A 114 19.44 3.01 13.55
C ARG A 114 19.22 3.86 14.79
N ARG A 115 19.52 5.16 14.70
CA ARG A 115 19.42 6.11 15.81
C ARG A 115 18.07 6.79 15.93
N GLN A 116 17.16 6.54 14.99
CA GLN A 116 15.82 7.17 14.92
C GLN A 116 15.90 8.70 15.01
N THR A 117 16.85 9.30 14.26
CA THR A 117 17.09 10.74 14.29
C THR A 117 15.92 11.47 13.60
N ILE A 118 15.13 12.21 14.37
CA ILE A 118 14.02 13.01 13.85
C ILE A 118 14.56 14.31 13.28
N VAL A 119 14.10 14.70 12.10
CA VAL A 119 14.44 15.95 11.43
C VAL A 119 13.17 16.79 11.27
N SER A 120 13.16 17.97 11.91
CA SER A 120 12.00 18.85 11.95
C SER A 120 12.15 20.13 11.14
N SER A 121 13.35 20.40 10.58
CA SER A 121 13.62 21.59 9.77
C SER A 121 13.65 21.25 8.28
N PRO A 122 12.91 22.01 7.42
CA PRO A 122 12.96 21.80 5.97
C PRO A 122 14.34 21.99 5.35
N SER A 123 15.17 22.92 5.89
CA SER A 123 16.53 23.13 5.43
C SER A 123 17.44 21.93 5.70
N ASP A 124 17.28 21.31 6.88
CA ASP A 124 18.08 20.14 7.25
C ASP A 124 17.69 18.92 6.43
N VAL A 125 16.39 18.77 6.15
CA VAL A 125 15.88 17.72 5.24
C VAL A 125 16.46 17.91 3.84
N ASP A 126 16.47 19.13 3.31
CA ASP A 126 17.02 19.42 1.97
C ASP A 126 18.50 19.09 1.89
N GLY A 127 19.32 19.57 2.84
CA GLY A 127 20.75 19.28 2.90
C GLY A 127 21.04 17.78 3.08
N LEU A 128 20.24 17.08 3.89
CA LEU A 128 20.37 15.64 4.07
C LEU A 128 20.05 14.86 2.80
N LEU A 129 18.95 15.22 2.12
CA LEU A 129 18.55 14.58 0.87
C LEU A 129 19.52 14.90 -0.27
N GLU A 130 20.22 16.01 -0.22
CA GLU A 130 21.33 16.30 -1.13
C GLU A 130 22.48 15.30 -0.96
N LEU A 131 22.88 15.00 0.27
CA LEU A 131 23.87 13.95 0.56
C LEU A 131 23.37 12.55 0.13
N CYS A 132 22.06 12.32 0.11
CA CYS A 132 21.45 11.08 -0.33
C CYS A 132 21.17 11.01 -1.85
N ALA A 133 21.39 12.09 -2.60
CA ALA A 133 21.10 12.16 -4.04
C ALA A 133 21.72 11.01 -4.88
N PRO A 134 22.94 10.51 -4.59
CA PRO A 134 23.51 9.37 -5.33
C PRO A 134 22.69 8.09 -5.21
N LEU A 135 21.89 7.91 -4.14
CA LEU A 135 20.99 6.75 -3.98
C LEU A 135 19.72 6.87 -4.81
N LEU A 136 19.32 8.09 -5.16
CA LEU A 136 18.12 8.37 -5.98
C LEU A 136 18.42 8.23 -7.47
N GLN A 137 19.66 8.49 -7.90
CA GLN A 137 20.04 8.45 -9.30
C GLN A 137 20.16 7.01 -9.81
N ASN A 138 19.56 6.74 -10.97
CA ASN A 138 19.77 5.48 -11.67
C ASN A 138 21.19 5.44 -12.21
N GLN A 139 21.94 4.39 -11.87
CA GLN A 139 23.23 4.11 -12.50
C GLN A 139 23.08 2.89 -13.41
N PRO A 140 23.08 3.08 -14.73
CA PRO A 140 23.10 1.98 -15.69
C PRO A 140 24.39 1.16 -15.63
N GLU A 141 25.44 1.66 -14.96
CA GLU A 141 26.75 1.04 -14.92
C GLU A 141 26.88 -0.12 -13.90
N LEU A 142 25.96 -0.27 -12.95
CA LEU A 142 25.98 -1.40 -12.00
C LEU A 142 25.46 -2.71 -12.64
N THR A 143 24.83 -2.61 -13.76
CA THR A 143 24.29 -3.74 -14.48
C THR A 143 25.25 -4.28 -15.53
N VAL A 144 26.49 -4.60 -15.37
CA VAL A 144 27.27 -5.38 -16.39
C VAL A 144 28.73 -4.91 -16.63
N GLN A 145 29.33 -4.09 -15.83
CA GLN A 145 30.77 -3.85 -16.01
C GLN A 145 31.61 -4.74 -15.07
N GLY A 146 31.99 -5.91 -15.56
CA GLY A 146 32.93 -6.80 -14.84
C GLY A 146 33.01 -8.23 -15.33
N ILE A 147 32.22 -8.62 -16.32
CA ILE A 147 32.26 -9.99 -16.81
C ILE A 147 32.95 -10.04 -18.17
N VAL A 148 34.18 -10.49 -18.16
CA VAL A 148 34.91 -10.88 -19.38
C VAL A 148 34.11 -12.02 -20.04
N PRO A 149 33.68 -11.88 -21.30
CA PRO A 149 32.97 -12.94 -22.00
C PRO A 149 33.85 -14.21 -22.07
N GLY A 150 33.45 -15.25 -21.35
CA GLY A 150 34.08 -16.58 -21.50
C GLY A 150 34.52 -17.29 -20.22
N SER A 151 34.44 -16.71 -19.03
CA SER A 151 35.04 -17.32 -17.82
C SER A 151 34.06 -17.68 -16.67
N ALA A 152 32.79 -17.29 -16.74
CA ALA A 152 31.82 -17.61 -15.69
C ALA A 152 30.64 -18.43 -16.24
N SER A 153 30.17 -19.42 -15.46
CA SER A 153 28.95 -20.15 -15.78
C SER A 153 27.73 -19.21 -15.71
N ALA A 154 26.73 -19.43 -16.55
CA ALA A 154 25.50 -18.61 -16.60
C ALA A 154 24.81 -18.50 -15.21
N GLN A 155 25.01 -19.50 -14.33
CA GLN A 155 24.48 -19.50 -12.97
C GLN A 155 25.18 -18.51 -12.02
N THR A 156 26.52 -18.35 -12.12
CA THR A 156 27.27 -17.36 -11.32
C THR A 156 26.95 -15.93 -11.71
N VAL A 157 26.73 -15.67 -13.01
CA VAL A 157 26.30 -14.37 -13.52
C VAL A 157 24.89 -14.02 -13.01
N SER A 158 23.98 -14.97 -13.05
CA SER A 158 22.62 -14.79 -12.52
C SER A 158 22.60 -14.51 -11.01
N GLN A 159 23.42 -15.22 -10.23
CA GLN A 159 23.52 -14.98 -8.77
C GLN A 159 24.14 -13.62 -8.44
N ALA A 160 25.17 -13.18 -9.17
CA ALA A 160 25.77 -11.86 -8.98
C ALA A 160 24.80 -10.74 -9.32
N ASN A 161 24.02 -10.86 -10.40
CA ASN A 161 23.00 -9.89 -10.76
C ASN A 161 21.88 -9.82 -9.72
N ASN A 162 21.43 -10.95 -9.17
CA ASN A 162 20.44 -10.99 -8.11
C ASN A 162 20.95 -10.30 -6.84
N ALA A 163 22.19 -10.52 -6.43
CA ALA A 163 22.78 -9.87 -5.27
C ALA A 163 22.86 -8.33 -5.43
N VAL A 164 23.16 -7.83 -6.63
CA VAL A 164 23.14 -6.39 -6.93
C VAL A 164 21.73 -5.81 -6.87
N LEU A 165 20.75 -6.54 -7.41
CA LEU A 165 19.34 -6.11 -7.35
C LEU A 165 18.82 -6.08 -5.91
N ASP A 166 19.18 -7.07 -5.09
CA ASP A 166 18.82 -7.12 -3.66
C ASP A 166 19.46 -5.96 -2.89
N GLU A 167 20.71 -5.61 -3.19
CA GLU A 167 21.37 -4.45 -2.56
C GLU A 167 20.69 -3.13 -2.95
N ILE A 168 20.34 -2.94 -4.22
CA ILE A 168 19.59 -1.77 -4.68
C ILE A 168 18.23 -1.70 -3.99
N ALA A 169 17.52 -2.81 -3.88
CA ALA A 169 16.23 -2.89 -3.21
C ALA A 169 16.35 -2.53 -1.70
N ASN A 170 17.41 -3.00 -1.04
CA ASN A 170 17.70 -2.65 0.35
C ASN A 170 17.98 -1.16 0.53
N GLN A 171 18.76 -0.55 -0.36
CA GLN A 171 19.06 0.89 -0.34
C GLN A 171 17.79 1.73 -0.54
N GLN A 172 16.97 1.37 -1.53
CA GLN A 172 15.70 2.05 -1.79
C GLN A 172 14.70 1.85 -0.65
N GLY A 173 14.66 0.65 -0.05
CA GLY A 173 13.85 0.38 1.14
C GLY A 173 14.31 1.18 2.37
N ALA A 174 15.60 1.47 2.50
CA ALA A 174 16.12 2.35 3.55
C ALA A 174 15.72 3.81 3.32
N LEU A 175 15.82 4.32 2.09
CA LEU A 175 15.32 5.65 1.71
C LEU A 175 13.83 5.81 1.93
N ALA A 176 13.05 4.79 1.61
CA ALA A 176 11.61 4.78 1.85
C ALA A 176 11.27 4.97 3.34
N ARG A 177 12.00 4.28 4.22
CA ARG A 177 11.81 4.40 5.68
C ARG A 177 12.30 5.74 6.24
N LEU A 178 13.24 6.40 5.57
CA LEU A 178 13.77 7.71 5.99
C LEU A 178 12.68 8.78 6.05
N VAL A 179 11.67 8.72 5.18
CA VAL A 179 10.55 9.68 5.15
C VAL A 179 9.88 9.80 6.51
N HIS A 180 9.70 8.68 7.20
CA HIS A 180 9.04 8.65 8.51
C HIS A 180 9.81 9.33 9.65
N LEU A 181 11.09 9.67 9.43
CA LEU A 181 11.92 10.44 10.37
C LEU A 181 11.76 11.96 10.18
N PHE A 182 11.16 12.41 9.07
CA PHE A 182 10.89 13.81 8.80
C PHE A 182 9.58 14.22 9.45
N ARG A 183 9.64 14.58 10.71
CA ARG A 183 8.43 14.81 11.54
C ARG A 183 8.50 16.15 12.26
N SER A 184 7.36 16.84 12.25
CA SER A 184 7.10 18.01 13.07
C SER A 184 5.74 17.90 13.75
N ASP A 185 5.62 18.45 14.96
CA ASP A 185 4.36 18.55 15.68
C ASP A 185 3.47 19.64 15.06
N ASP A 186 4.07 20.67 14.49
CA ASP A 186 3.36 21.71 13.75
C ASP A 186 2.94 21.20 12.36
N PRO A 187 1.63 21.16 12.04
CA PRO A 187 1.15 20.66 10.76
C PRO A 187 1.63 21.45 9.54
N ASP A 188 1.86 22.77 9.67
CA ASP A 188 2.32 23.62 8.57
C ASP A 188 3.79 23.32 8.26
N THR A 189 4.62 23.16 9.29
CA THR A 189 6.00 22.72 9.13
C THR A 189 6.07 21.32 8.54
N GLN A 190 5.19 20.40 8.99
CA GLN A 190 5.12 19.05 8.43
C GLN A 190 4.79 19.09 6.93
N LEU A 191 3.87 19.94 6.52
CA LEU A 191 3.55 20.13 5.09
C LEU A 191 4.77 20.64 4.31
N ALA A 192 5.51 21.59 4.86
CA ALA A 192 6.75 22.10 4.24
C ALA A 192 7.81 20.99 4.09
N LEU A 193 7.97 20.13 5.11
CA LEU A 193 8.86 18.97 5.04
C LEU A 193 8.47 18.03 3.89
N LEU A 194 7.18 17.69 3.77
CA LEU A 194 6.69 16.81 2.70
C LEU A 194 6.89 17.41 1.30
N TYR A 195 6.74 18.74 1.15
CA TYR A 195 7.05 19.42 -0.11
C TYR A 195 8.53 19.33 -0.47
N THR A 196 9.42 19.54 0.50
CA THR A 196 10.87 19.42 0.29
C THR A 196 11.27 18.01 -0.13
N VAL A 197 10.73 16.99 0.56
CA VAL A 197 10.96 15.57 0.23
C VAL A 197 10.47 15.24 -1.18
N ARG A 198 9.25 15.69 -1.54
CA ARG A 198 8.71 15.49 -2.88
C ARG A 198 9.63 16.04 -3.95
N GLN A 199 10.14 17.27 -3.76
CA GLN A 199 10.98 17.93 -4.76
C GLN A 199 12.22 17.10 -5.08
N ARG A 200 12.82 16.46 -4.07
CA ARG A 200 13.98 15.58 -4.24
C ARG A 200 13.62 14.19 -4.79
N TYR A 201 12.53 13.58 -4.31
CA TYR A 201 12.16 12.21 -4.68
C TYR A 201 11.58 12.07 -6.08
N VAL A 202 10.86 13.08 -6.58
CA VAL A 202 10.32 13.06 -7.97
C VAL A 202 11.43 13.00 -9.03
N GLN A 203 12.64 13.45 -8.70
CA GLN A 203 13.80 13.37 -9.59
C GLN A 203 14.49 11.99 -9.57
N GLY A 204 14.01 11.06 -8.75
CA GLY A 204 14.69 9.80 -8.44
C GLY A 204 14.49 8.67 -9.47
N GLY A 205 13.89 8.89 -10.63
CA GLY A 205 13.72 7.84 -11.65
C GLY A 205 13.07 6.58 -11.10
N ASP A 206 13.73 5.41 -11.18
CA ASP A 206 13.18 4.12 -10.71
C ASP A 206 13.00 4.06 -9.18
N ALA A 207 13.72 4.89 -8.40
CA ALA A 207 13.55 4.97 -6.96
C ALA A 207 12.16 5.49 -6.55
N ILE A 208 11.43 6.16 -7.45
CA ILE A 208 10.04 6.63 -7.26
C ILE A 208 9.13 5.50 -6.78
N ARG A 209 9.33 4.28 -7.30
CA ARG A 209 8.55 3.10 -6.90
C ARG A 209 8.59 2.83 -5.40
N SER A 210 9.70 3.07 -4.75
CA SER A 210 9.91 2.80 -3.33
C SER A 210 9.73 4.03 -2.44
N THR A 211 10.06 5.22 -2.94
CA THR A 211 10.14 6.45 -2.15
C THR A 211 8.82 7.24 -2.11
N ILE A 212 8.03 7.22 -3.17
CA ILE A 212 6.75 7.95 -3.21
C ILE A 212 5.63 7.31 -2.38
N PRO A 213 5.47 5.96 -2.31
CA PRO A 213 4.43 5.35 -1.49
C PRO A 213 4.43 5.79 0.00
N PRO A 214 5.54 5.75 0.75
CA PRO A 214 5.56 6.25 2.13
C PRO A 214 5.25 7.75 2.22
N LEU A 215 5.69 8.55 1.24
CA LEU A 215 5.37 9.99 1.20
C LEU A 215 3.86 10.22 1.02
N ILE A 216 3.18 9.43 0.20
CA ILE A 216 1.71 9.46 0.07
C ILE A 216 1.06 9.12 1.41
N MET A 217 1.52 8.07 2.08
CA MET A 217 0.95 7.64 3.36
C MET A 217 1.12 8.70 4.45
N ASP A 218 2.29 9.32 4.57
CA ASP A 218 2.53 10.40 5.54
C ASP A 218 1.71 11.66 5.20
N SER A 219 1.50 11.93 3.89
CA SER A 219 0.63 13.02 3.45
C SER A 219 -0.83 12.78 3.83
N ILE A 220 -1.33 11.54 3.65
CA ILE A 220 -2.67 11.15 4.06
C ILE A 220 -2.82 11.19 5.60
N ALA A 221 -1.80 10.76 6.34
CA ALA A 221 -1.79 10.87 7.80
C ALA A 221 -1.85 12.34 8.25
N LEU A 222 -1.17 13.24 7.51
CA LEU A 222 -1.25 14.68 7.78
C LEU A 222 -2.66 15.25 7.51
N VAL A 223 -3.38 14.76 6.48
CA VAL A 223 -4.79 15.16 6.23
C VAL A 223 -5.63 14.88 7.48
N ARG A 224 -5.54 13.68 8.05
CA ARG A 224 -6.26 13.31 9.27
C ARG A 224 -5.86 14.15 10.49
N ARG A 225 -4.58 14.54 10.59
CA ARG A 225 -4.13 15.46 11.66
C ARG A 225 -4.74 16.85 11.50
N PHE A 226 -4.81 17.41 10.30
CA PHE A 226 -5.46 18.68 10.03
C PHE A 226 -6.95 18.64 10.37
N GLU A 227 -7.65 17.55 10.09
CA GLU A 227 -9.05 17.38 10.46
C GLU A 227 -9.26 17.50 11.98
N LEU A 228 -8.39 16.87 12.77
CA LEU A 228 -8.42 16.97 14.23
C LEU A 228 -8.09 18.38 14.76
N CYS A 229 -7.32 19.15 14.00
CA CYS A 229 -6.91 20.53 14.32
C CYS A 229 -7.84 21.60 13.71
N SER A 230 -9.10 21.31 13.41
CA SER A 230 -10.08 22.13 12.67
C SER A 230 -10.39 23.54 13.26
N ARG A 231 -9.65 23.98 14.27
CA ARG A 231 -9.80 25.31 14.90
C ARG A 231 -9.18 26.47 14.13
N ASP A 232 -8.36 26.20 13.12
CA ASP A 232 -7.72 27.23 12.29
C ASP A 232 -8.70 27.72 11.20
N LYS A 233 -8.84 29.03 11.03
CA LYS A 233 -9.73 29.65 10.02
C LYS A 233 -9.41 29.25 8.58
N ASN A 234 -8.18 28.82 8.31
CA ASN A 234 -7.70 28.45 6.98
C ASN A 234 -7.58 26.91 6.78
N TRP A 235 -8.06 26.10 7.72
CA TRP A 235 -7.89 24.65 7.67
C TRP A 235 -8.45 24.03 6.37
N GLU A 236 -9.61 24.47 5.93
CA GLU A 236 -10.26 23.96 4.73
C GLU A 236 -9.41 24.20 3.46
N ARG A 237 -8.81 25.39 3.34
CA ARG A 237 -7.90 25.70 2.23
C ARG A 237 -6.63 24.84 2.28
N LYS A 238 -6.06 24.66 3.46
CA LYS A 238 -4.87 23.81 3.68
C LYS A 238 -5.17 22.36 3.33
N MET A 239 -6.32 21.84 3.76
CA MET A 239 -6.79 20.50 3.44
C MET A 239 -6.97 20.29 1.94
N LYS A 240 -7.64 21.20 1.24
CA LYS A 240 -7.79 21.14 -0.23
C LYS A 240 -6.43 21.16 -0.94
N THR A 241 -5.49 21.96 -0.45
CA THR A 241 -4.14 22.02 -1.01
C THR A 241 -3.39 20.69 -0.78
N LEU A 242 -3.50 20.12 0.41
CA LEU A 242 -2.86 18.86 0.75
C LEU A 242 -3.48 17.67 -0.02
N LEU A 243 -4.80 17.62 -0.18
CA LEU A 243 -5.46 16.59 -0.99
C LEU A 243 -5.05 16.68 -2.48
N ARG A 244 -4.91 17.89 -3.02
CA ARG A 244 -4.34 18.08 -4.36
C ARG A 244 -2.88 17.66 -4.46
N PHE A 245 -2.12 17.89 -3.42
CA PHE A 245 -0.73 17.39 -3.33
C PHE A 245 -0.69 15.85 -3.35
N VAL A 246 -1.56 15.18 -2.59
CA VAL A 246 -1.72 13.72 -2.61
C VAL A 246 -2.09 13.24 -4.01
N HIS A 247 -3.06 13.89 -4.67
CA HIS A 247 -3.43 13.57 -6.05
C HIS A 247 -2.23 13.62 -7.01
N GLN A 248 -1.43 14.69 -6.92
CA GLN A 248 -0.24 14.85 -7.76
C GLN A 248 0.82 13.76 -7.49
N LEU A 249 1.02 13.37 -6.22
CA LEU A 249 1.95 12.29 -5.87
C LEU A 249 1.51 10.95 -6.46
N ILE A 250 0.22 10.62 -6.33
CA ILE A 250 -0.31 9.36 -6.87
C ILE A 250 -0.24 9.36 -8.40
N SER A 251 -0.56 10.49 -9.04
CA SER A 251 -0.45 10.62 -10.50
C SER A 251 1.01 10.49 -10.97
N THR A 252 1.96 11.08 -10.24
CA THR A 252 3.40 10.92 -10.55
C THR A 252 3.81 9.45 -10.44
N LEU A 253 3.37 8.75 -9.39
CA LEU A 253 3.63 7.32 -9.21
C LEU A 253 3.03 6.49 -10.36
N TYR A 254 1.78 6.78 -10.75
CA TYR A 254 1.09 6.08 -11.81
C TYR A 254 1.79 6.19 -13.17
N HIS A 255 2.27 7.40 -13.51
CA HIS A 255 2.97 7.64 -14.77
C HIS A 255 4.41 7.14 -14.80
N SER A 256 5.04 7.03 -13.63
CA SER A 256 6.46 6.63 -13.53
C SER A 256 6.66 5.14 -13.31
N VAL A 257 5.65 4.43 -12.82
CA VAL A 257 5.79 3.04 -12.37
C VAL A 257 4.61 2.19 -12.84
N GLU A 258 4.90 1.05 -13.45
CA GLU A 258 3.89 0.08 -13.87
C GLU A 258 3.29 -0.68 -12.67
N SER A 259 2.58 0.03 -11.79
CA SER A 259 1.90 -0.53 -10.62
C SER A 259 0.49 0.05 -10.46
N PRO A 260 -0.43 -0.22 -11.41
CA PRO A 260 -1.76 0.38 -11.43
C PRO A 260 -2.60 -0.01 -10.20
N GLU A 261 -2.46 -1.24 -9.71
CA GLU A 261 -3.21 -1.73 -8.54
C GLU A 261 -2.84 -0.96 -7.26
N LEU A 262 -1.56 -0.62 -7.08
CA LEU A 262 -1.10 0.16 -5.94
C LEU A 262 -1.65 1.60 -6.01
N CYS A 263 -1.59 2.22 -7.20
CA CYS A 263 -2.12 3.57 -7.41
C CYS A 263 -3.64 3.63 -7.20
N LEU A 264 -4.38 2.62 -7.68
CA LEU A 264 -5.81 2.50 -7.43
C LEU A 264 -6.12 2.45 -5.92
N ARG A 265 -5.36 1.68 -5.15
CA ARG A 265 -5.52 1.61 -3.68
C ARG A 265 -5.25 2.96 -3.01
N PHE A 266 -4.24 3.69 -3.46
CA PHE A 266 -3.95 5.03 -2.92
C PHE A 266 -5.03 6.03 -3.27
N PHE A 267 -5.57 6.02 -4.49
CA PHE A 267 -6.70 6.88 -4.85
C PHE A 267 -7.94 6.55 -4.01
N LEU A 268 -8.25 5.29 -3.76
CA LEU A 268 -9.37 4.90 -2.88
C LEU A 268 -9.14 5.32 -1.42
N LEU A 269 -7.92 5.20 -0.91
CA LEU A 269 -7.59 5.67 0.43
C LEU A 269 -7.70 7.20 0.54
N ALA A 270 -7.25 7.93 -0.48
CA ALA A 270 -7.41 9.39 -0.56
C ALA A 270 -8.90 9.79 -0.67
N ALA A 271 -9.71 9.02 -1.42
CA ALA A 271 -11.14 9.22 -1.51
C ALA A 271 -11.85 9.03 -0.16
N GLU A 272 -11.49 7.97 0.60
CA GLU A 272 -12.03 7.72 1.94
C GLU A 272 -11.74 8.89 2.90
N VAL A 273 -10.51 9.38 2.91
CA VAL A 273 -10.10 10.51 3.76
C VAL A 273 -10.73 11.83 3.31
N ALA A 274 -10.88 12.05 2.01
CA ALA A 274 -11.58 13.23 1.49
C ALA A 274 -13.07 13.20 1.82
N ASP A 275 -13.71 12.02 1.80
CA ASP A 275 -15.10 11.81 2.21
C ASP A 275 -15.27 12.06 3.73
N GLU A 276 -14.38 11.50 4.57
CA GLU A 276 -14.36 11.72 6.03
C GLU A 276 -14.27 13.23 6.35
N ALA A 277 -13.41 13.96 5.66
CA ALA A 277 -13.24 15.40 5.81
C ALA A 277 -14.38 16.23 5.15
N GLY A 278 -15.26 15.60 4.39
CA GLY A 278 -16.43 16.20 3.75
C GLY A 278 -16.17 17.00 2.48
N PHE A 279 -15.10 16.68 1.77
CA PHE A 279 -14.78 17.27 0.46
C PHE A 279 -15.33 16.42 -0.68
N GLU A 280 -16.64 16.51 -0.94
CA GLU A 280 -17.35 15.71 -1.94
C GLU A 280 -16.68 15.76 -3.33
N GLU A 281 -16.36 16.95 -3.84
CA GLU A 281 -15.77 17.12 -5.18
C GLU A 281 -14.43 16.37 -5.33
N LEU A 282 -13.54 16.51 -4.34
CA LEU A 282 -12.23 15.84 -4.37
C LEU A 282 -12.36 14.33 -4.20
N ALA A 283 -13.26 13.88 -3.32
CA ALA A 283 -13.56 12.47 -3.17
C ALA A 283 -14.10 11.87 -4.47
N TYR A 284 -14.99 12.59 -5.17
CA TYR A 284 -15.52 12.18 -6.47
C TYR A 284 -14.41 12.04 -7.51
N ASP A 285 -13.52 13.03 -7.60
CA ASP A 285 -12.38 12.98 -8.53
C ASP A 285 -11.47 11.78 -8.26
N PHE A 286 -11.19 11.46 -6.99
CA PHE A 286 -10.40 10.28 -6.63
C PHE A 286 -11.08 8.97 -7.05
N TYR A 287 -12.42 8.85 -6.89
CA TYR A 287 -13.14 7.68 -7.40
C TYR A 287 -13.10 7.60 -8.92
N VAL A 288 -13.25 8.72 -9.62
CA VAL A 288 -13.16 8.76 -11.09
C VAL A 288 -11.79 8.27 -11.55
N GLN A 289 -10.70 8.73 -10.92
CA GLN A 289 -9.34 8.25 -11.23
C GLN A 289 -9.18 6.74 -10.94
N SER A 290 -9.75 6.25 -9.84
CA SER A 290 -9.74 4.82 -9.52
C SER A 290 -10.45 3.99 -10.59
N PHE A 291 -11.58 4.46 -11.11
CA PHE A 291 -12.29 3.81 -12.20
C PHE A 291 -11.51 3.87 -13.52
N THR A 292 -10.86 4.98 -13.81
CA THR A 292 -10.02 5.12 -15.01
C THR A 292 -8.87 4.12 -15.00
N ILE A 293 -8.16 3.99 -13.87
CA ILE A 293 -7.09 2.99 -13.71
C ILE A 293 -7.65 1.57 -13.84
N PHE A 294 -8.81 1.30 -13.27
CA PHE A 294 -9.47 0.00 -13.40
C PHE A 294 -9.77 -0.35 -14.85
N GLU A 295 -10.25 0.60 -15.63
CA GLU A 295 -10.62 0.41 -17.04
C GLU A 295 -9.42 0.25 -17.97
N GLU A 296 -8.39 1.08 -17.78
CA GLU A 296 -7.29 1.22 -18.72
C GLU A 296 -6.11 0.31 -18.41
N SER A 297 -5.86 0.04 -17.12
CA SER A 297 -4.58 -0.55 -16.70
C SER A 297 -4.70 -1.90 -15.99
N VAL A 298 -5.87 -2.26 -15.45
CA VAL A 298 -6.05 -3.55 -14.76
C VAL A 298 -6.61 -4.58 -15.74
N SER A 299 -5.75 -5.46 -16.28
CA SER A 299 -6.15 -6.45 -17.30
C SER A 299 -6.36 -7.86 -16.74
N ASP A 300 -5.66 -8.25 -15.67
CA ASP A 300 -5.81 -9.57 -15.07
C ASP A 300 -7.16 -9.75 -14.37
N SER A 301 -7.84 -10.87 -14.65
CA SER A 301 -9.18 -11.17 -14.13
C SER A 301 -9.25 -11.21 -12.60
N ARG A 302 -8.20 -11.71 -11.92
CA ARG A 302 -8.15 -11.77 -10.46
C ARG A 302 -7.98 -10.36 -9.88
N SER A 303 -7.08 -9.59 -10.47
CA SER A 303 -6.82 -8.20 -10.09
C SER A 303 -8.05 -7.32 -10.35
N GLN A 304 -8.78 -7.51 -11.46
CA GLN A 304 -10.04 -6.83 -11.72
C GLN A 304 -11.10 -7.12 -10.66
N HIS A 305 -11.25 -8.40 -10.27
CA HIS A 305 -12.19 -8.77 -9.20
C HIS A 305 -11.83 -8.12 -7.86
N GLN A 306 -10.54 -8.12 -7.50
CA GLN A 306 -10.06 -7.49 -6.27
C GLN A 306 -10.25 -5.96 -6.31
N ALA A 307 -9.90 -5.32 -7.42
CA ALA A 307 -10.02 -3.87 -7.60
C ALA A 307 -11.46 -3.39 -7.50
N ILE A 308 -12.42 -4.05 -8.21
CA ILE A 308 -13.83 -3.67 -8.14
C ILE A 308 -14.41 -3.92 -6.74
N GLY A 309 -13.95 -4.97 -6.05
CA GLY A 309 -14.30 -5.24 -4.67
C GLY A 309 -13.85 -4.12 -3.73
N LEU A 310 -12.62 -3.61 -3.89
CA LEU A 310 -12.10 -2.48 -3.13
C LEU A 310 -12.89 -1.20 -3.40
N ILE A 311 -13.14 -0.88 -4.68
CA ILE A 311 -13.95 0.29 -5.07
C ILE A 311 -15.34 0.21 -4.43
N THR A 312 -16.00 -0.94 -4.55
CA THR A 312 -17.35 -1.16 -3.99
C THR A 312 -17.35 -1.00 -2.46
N THR A 313 -16.36 -1.57 -1.77
CA THR A 313 -16.28 -1.52 -0.31
C THR A 313 -16.02 -0.11 0.19
N THR A 314 -15.11 0.62 -0.46
CA THR A 314 -14.80 2.00 -0.10
C THR A 314 -16.00 2.91 -0.36
N LEU A 315 -16.67 2.77 -1.52
CA LEU A 315 -17.85 3.54 -1.86
C LEU A 315 -19.04 3.26 -0.92
N TYR A 316 -19.20 2.02 -0.44
CA TYR A 316 -20.21 1.68 0.56
C TYR A 316 -20.04 2.46 1.86
N LYS A 317 -18.80 2.77 2.24
CA LYS A 317 -18.50 3.55 3.45
C LYS A 317 -18.71 5.06 3.27
N ALA A 318 -18.70 5.55 2.05
CA ALA A 318 -18.78 6.98 1.74
C ALA A 318 -20.10 7.60 2.24
N ARG A 319 -20.02 8.83 2.79
CA ARG A 319 -21.13 9.51 3.46
C ARG A 319 -21.27 11.00 3.07
N ALA A 320 -20.26 11.58 2.43
CA ALA A 320 -20.28 12.99 2.07
C ALA A 320 -20.98 13.26 0.72
N PHE A 321 -21.24 12.22 -0.07
CA PHE A 321 -21.81 12.39 -1.40
C PHE A 321 -23.27 12.79 -1.40
N SER A 322 -23.60 13.73 -2.30
CA SER A 322 -24.98 13.97 -2.74
C SER A 322 -25.56 12.71 -3.40
N ARG A 323 -26.89 12.61 -3.41
CA ARG A 323 -27.56 11.42 -3.92
C ARG A 323 -27.21 11.12 -5.38
N ASP A 324 -27.11 12.17 -6.21
CA ASP A 324 -26.87 12.02 -7.65
C ASP A 324 -25.44 11.54 -7.94
N ASN A 325 -24.46 12.12 -7.26
CA ASN A 325 -23.04 11.72 -7.36
C ASN A 325 -22.84 10.28 -6.86
N TYR A 326 -23.45 9.93 -5.72
CA TYR A 326 -23.39 8.57 -5.21
C TYR A 326 -24.03 7.56 -6.17
N ASP A 327 -25.24 7.87 -6.70
CA ASP A 327 -25.96 7.00 -7.63
C ASP A 327 -25.15 6.76 -8.92
N THR A 328 -24.47 7.78 -9.41
CA THR A 328 -23.59 7.69 -10.57
C THR A 328 -22.42 6.72 -10.33
N LEU A 329 -21.68 6.90 -9.22
CA LEU A 329 -20.56 6.05 -8.86
C LEU A 329 -20.99 4.61 -8.55
N ALA A 330 -22.09 4.44 -7.80
CA ALA A 330 -22.64 3.13 -7.47
C ALA A 330 -23.13 2.36 -8.71
N THR A 331 -23.78 3.06 -9.64
CA THR A 331 -24.21 2.46 -10.93
C THR A 331 -23.00 2.03 -11.75
N ARG A 332 -21.95 2.86 -11.81
CA ARG A 332 -20.69 2.53 -12.50
C ARG A 332 -20.02 1.30 -11.89
N ALA A 333 -19.93 1.23 -10.55
CA ALA A 333 -19.38 0.07 -9.83
C ALA A 333 -20.19 -1.21 -10.11
N ALA A 334 -21.51 -1.15 -10.06
CA ALA A 334 -22.39 -2.27 -10.36
C ALA A 334 -22.28 -2.74 -11.83
N LEU A 335 -22.10 -1.79 -12.77
CA LEU A 335 -21.89 -2.09 -14.18
C LEU A 335 -20.59 -2.86 -14.41
N TYR A 336 -19.47 -2.39 -13.82
CA TYR A 336 -18.17 -3.07 -13.95
C TYR A 336 -18.16 -4.43 -13.23
N SER A 337 -18.80 -4.55 -12.07
CA SER A 337 -19.00 -5.84 -11.40
C SER A 337 -19.70 -6.84 -12.33
N ALA A 338 -20.68 -6.39 -13.11
CA ALA A 338 -21.42 -7.21 -14.05
C ALA A 338 -20.73 -7.48 -15.39
N LYS A 339 -19.56 -6.84 -15.65
CA LYS A 339 -18.75 -7.03 -16.86
C LYS A 339 -17.54 -7.93 -16.65
N LEU A 340 -17.27 -8.40 -15.44
CA LEU A 340 -16.15 -9.30 -15.17
C LEU A 340 -16.24 -10.57 -16.02
N LEU A 341 -15.08 -11.07 -16.46
CA LEU A 341 -14.99 -12.16 -17.42
C LEU A 341 -15.39 -13.51 -16.82
N LYS A 342 -14.87 -13.84 -15.63
CA LYS A 342 -15.14 -15.13 -14.98
C LYS A 342 -16.46 -15.09 -14.23
N ARG A 343 -17.42 -15.98 -14.59
CA ARG A 343 -18.76 -16.00 -14.02
C ARG A 343 -18.84 -16.09 -12.50
N PRO A 344 -18.04 -16.93 -11.81
CA PRO A 344 -18.05 -16.94 -10.35
C PRO A 344 -17.64 -15.60 -9.74
N GLN A 345 -16.57 -14.97 -10.24
CA GLN A 345 -16.12 -13.66 -9.80
C GLN A 345 -17.15 -12.57 -10.11
N GLN A 346 -17.77 -12.65 -11.28
CA GLN A 346 -18.84 -11.74 -11.73
C GLN A 346 -20.07 -11.82 -10.78
N ALA A 347 -20.54 -13.02 -10.46
CA ALA A 347 -21.67 -13.21 -9.55
C ALA A 347 -21.37 -12.65 -8.15
N LEU A 348 -20.20 -12.98 -7.59
CA LEU A 348 -19.76 -12.47 -6.29
C LEU A 348 -19.62 -10.95 -6.27
N ALA A 349 -19.04 -10.35 -7.31
CA ALA A 349 -18.90 -8.89 -7.40
C ALA A 349 -20.26 -8.19 -7.47
N VAL A 350 -21.24 -8.75 -8.22
CA VAL A 350 -22.60 -8.21 -8.29
C VAL A 350 -23.32 -8.35 -6.95
N LEU A 351 -23.11 -9.47 -6.22
CA LEU A 351 -23.63 -9.64 -4.85
C LEU A 351 -23.00 -8.60 -3.89
N MET A 352 -21.73 -8.29 -4.02
CA MET A 352 -21.10 -7.22 -3.22
C MET A 352 -21.66 -5.84 -3.59
N ALA A 353 -21.84 -5.54 -4.87
CA ALA A 353 -22.38 -4.27 -5.34
C ALA A 353 -23.82 -4.02 -4.86
N SER A 354 -24.59 -5.07 -4.50
CA SER A 354 -25.94 -4.91 -3.94
C SER A 354 -25.95 -4.07 -2.66
N HIS A 355 -24.87 -4.10 -1.85
CA HIS A 355 -24.76 -3.32 -0.62
C HIS A 355 -24.72 -1.80 -0.87
N LEU A 356 -24.31 -1.35 -2.05
CA LEU A 356 -24.32 0.08 -2.41
C LEU A 356 -25.72 0.68 -2.36
N TRP A 357 -26.74 -0.14 -2.59
CA TRP A 357 -28.13 0.29 -2.62
C TRP A 357 -28.87 0.18 -1.28
N TRP A 358 -28.19 -0.32 -0.24
CA TRP A 358 -28.73 -0.43 1.11
C TRP A 358 -27.67 -0.15 2.15
N GLN A 359 -27.49 1.13 2.44
CA GLN A 359 -26.52 1.57 3.44
C GLN A 359 -27.09 1.42 4.85
N LEU A 360 -26.26 0.90 5.76
CA LEU A 360 -26.54 0.89 7.19
C LEU A 360 -25.90 2.12 7.87
N PRO A 361 -26.51 2.60 8.99
CA PRO A 361 -25.89 3.63 9.80
C PRO A 361 -24.51 3.19 10.26
N ALA A 362 -23.56 4.11 10.26
CA ALA A 362 -22.23 3.87 10.84
C ALA A 362 -22.34 3.60 12.34
N PRO A 363 -21.43 2.81 12.94
CA PRO A 363 -21.36 2.70 14.40
C PRO A 363 -21.25 4.08 15.04
N LYS A 364 -22.00 4.32 16.12
CA LYS A 364 -22.12 5.64 16.78
C LYS A 364 -20.79 6.22 17.27
N ASP A 365 -19.76 5.40 17.38
CA ASP A 365 -18.44 5.79 17.90
C ASP A 365 -17.61 6.66 16.95
N ARG A 366 -18.02 6.82 15.68
CA ARG A 366 -17.24 7.58 14.69
C ARG A 366 -17.56 9.07 14.62
N GLY A 367 -18.61 9.57 15.28
CA GLY A 367 -18.96 11.01 15.29
C GLY A 367 -19.23 11.62 13.90
N ILE A 368 -19.39 10.81 12.86
CA ILE A 368 -19.63 11.26 11.50
C ILE A 368 -21.08 11.74 11.41
N GLU A 369 -21.28 13.04 11.31
CA GLU A 369 -22.58 13.61 10.99
C GLU A 369 -22.93 13.26 9.55
N LEU A 370 -24.09 12.62 9.37
CA LEU A 370 -24.64 12.31 8.05
C LEU A 370 -25.06 13.61 7.35
N ARG A 371 -24.33 14.02 6.35
CA ARG A 371 -24.69 15.19 5.53
C ARG A 371 -25.88 14.91 4.62
N HIS A 372 -26.04 13.66 4.21
CA HIS A 372 -27.10 13.19 3.33
C HIS A 372 -27.79 11.95 3.89
N PRO A 373 -29.07 11.71 3.58
CA PRO A 373 -29.79 10.52 4.02
C PRO A 373 -29.17 9.26 3.38
N LEU A 374 -29.13 8.18 4.16
CA LEU A 374 -28.62 6.89 3.73
C LEU A 374 -29.40 6.37 2.50
N VAL A 375 -28.68 5.82 1.54
CA VAL A 375 -29.29 5.20 0.36
C VAL A 375 -29.98 3.90 0.76
N LYS A 376 -31.29 3.80 0.51
CA LYS A 376 -32.13 2.61 0.75
C LYS A 376 -33.02 2.38 -0.45
N SER A 377 -32.61 1.50 -1.35
CA SER A 377 -33.36 1.12 -2.55
C SER A 377 -33.50 -0.41 -2.65
N GLY A 378 -34.51 -0.96 -1.97
CA GLY A 378 -34.77 -2.41 -1.98
C GLY A 378 -34.96 -2.97 -3.40
N ARG A 379 -35.59 -2.22 -4.32
CA ARG A 379 -35.74 -2.62 -5.71
C ARG A 379 -34.37 -2.89 -6.38
N ARG A 380 -33.41 -1.98 -6.27
CA ARG A 380 -32.07 -2.16 -6.86
C ARG A 380 -31.28 -3.28 -6.18
N VAL A 381 -31.47 -3.47 -4.87
CA VAL A 381 -30.93 -4.64 -4.16
C VAL A 381 -31.44 -5.93 -4.80
N LEU A 382 -32.74 -6.06 -4.95
CA LEU A 382 -33.37 -7.28 -5.55
C LEU A 382 -32.89 -7.49 -6.98
N GLU A 383 -32.81 -6.43 -7.80
CA GLU A 383 -32.28 -6.49 -9.17
C GLU A 383 -30.85 -7.04 -9.23
N CYS A 384 -29.97 -6.60 -8.30
CA CYS A 384 -28.60 -7.13 -8.18
C CYS A 384 -28.60 -8.61 -7.78
N LEU A 385 -29.37 -9.00 -6.77
CA LEU A 385 -29.46 -10.39 -6.31
C LEU A 385 -29.97 -11.33 -7.42
N GLN A 386 -31.02 -10.92 -8.13
CA GLN A 386 -31.57 -11.70 -9.27
C GLN A 386 -30.60 -11.77 -10.45
N LYS A 387 -29.81 -10.69 -10.69
CA LYS A 387 -28.79 -10.69 -11.73
C LYS A 387 -27.66 -11.64 -11.37
N ALA A 388 -27.21 -11.67 -10.12
CA ALA A 388 -26.19 -12.59 -9.64
C ALA A 388 -26.64 -14.06 -9.79
N LEU A 389 -27.88 -14.38 -9.45
CA LEU A 389 -28.43 -15.72 -9.64
C LEU A 389 -28.46 -16.14 -11.13
N ARG A 390 -28.85 -15.25 -12.04
CA ARG A 390 -28.82 -15.53 -13.49
C ARG A 390 -27.39 -15.75 -14.01
N ILE A 391 -26.42 -15.05 -13.46
CA ILE A 391 -25.00 -15.25 -13.81
C ILE A 391 -24.52 -16.61 -13.30
N ALA A 392 -24.90 -16.98 -12.08
CA ALA A 392 -24.55 -18.25 -11.45
C ALA A 392 -25.16 -19.43 -12.21
N ASP A 393 -26.44 -19.35 -12.57
CA ASP A 393 -27.16 -20.36 -13.34
C ASP A 393 -26.54 -20.64 -14.73
N GLY A 394 -25.92 -19.63 -15.32
CA GLY A 394 -25.18 -19.78 -16.57
C GLY A 394 -23.76 -20.33 -16.44
N CYS A 395 -23.30 -20.75 -15.26
CA CYS A 395 -21.99 -21.36 -15.07
C CYS A 395 -22.03 -22.83 -15.51
N MET A 396 -20.92 -23.31 -16.14
CA MET A 396 -20.83 -24.70 -16.59
C MET A 396 -20.41 -25.67 -15.48
N ASP A 397 -19.78 -25.17 -14.42
CA ASP A 397 -19.37 -25.96 -13.27
C ASP A 397 -20.49 -25.97 -12.23
N GLU A 398 -21.10 -27.14 -12.03
CA GLU A 398 -22.21 -27.34 -11.09
C GLU A 398 -21.80 -27.06 -9.64
N HIS A 399 -20.58 -27.44 -9.24
CA HIS A 399 -20.09 -27.17 -7.89
C HIS A 399 -19.90 -25.67 -7.63
N ALA A 400 -19.33 -24.93 -8.60
CA ALA A 400 -19.22 -23.49 -8.53
C ALA A 400 -20.60 -22.82 -8.55
N THR A 401 -21.58 -23.37 -9.27
CA THR A 401 -22.96 -22.86 -9.30
C THR A 401 -23.62 -22.97 -7.93
N ILE A 402 -23.50 -24.12 -7.25
CA ILE A 402 -24.06 -24.30 -5.91
C ILE A 402 -23.38 -23.37 -4.90
N ASP A 403 -22.07 -23.23 -4.95
CA ASP A 403 -21.34 -22.32 -4.07
C ASP A 403 -21.84 -20.87 -4.25
N MET A 404 -22.00 -20.42 -5.49
CA MET A 404 -22.56 -19.09 -5.79
C MET A 404 -24.00 -18.94 -5.30
N PHE A 405 -24.84 -19.98 -5.43
CA PHE A 405 -26.18 -19.95 -4.88
C PHE A 405 -26.20 -19.87 -3.36
N CYS A 406 -25.28 -20.56 -2.66
CA CYS A 406 -25.10 -20.43 -1.22
C CYS A 406 -24.68 -19.00 -0.82
N HIS A 407 -23.75 -18.41 -1.56
CA HIS A 407 -23.39 -17.00 -1.36
C HIS A 407 -24.56 -16.05 -1.61
N ALA A 408 -25.36 -16.29 -2.63
CA ALA A 408 -26.57 -15.52 -2.88
C ALA A 408 -27.59 -15.70 -1.75
N LEU A 409 -27.84 -16.95 -1.30
CA LEU A 409 -28.72 -17.25 -0.17
C LEU A 409 -28.31 -16.48 1.09
N ASN A 410 -27.00 -16.46 1.40
CA ASN A 410 -26.49 -15.69 2.51
C ASN A 410 -26.85 -14.19 2.41
N LYS A 411 -26.76 -13.59 1.20
CA LYS A 411 -27.18 -12.20 0.97
C LYS A 411 -28.70 -12.01 1.06
N TYR A 412 -29.49 -12.94 0.56
CA TYR A 412 -30.95 -12.90 0.71
C TYR A 412 -31.36 -12.94 2.19
N ILE A 413 -30.76 -13.83 3.00
CA ILE A 413 -30.98 -13.92 4.45
C ILE A 413 -30.58 -12.61 5.14
N TYR A 414 -29.42 -12.05 4.78
CA TYR A 414 -28.96 -10.78 5.33
C TYR A 414 -29.95 -9.63 5.07
N TYR A 415 -30.40 -9.46 3.82
CA TYR A 415 -31.35 -8.39 3.50
C TYR A 415 -32.73 -8.62 4.11
N PHE A 416 -33.15 -9.87 4.26
CA PHE A 416 -34.38 -10.23 4.96
C PHE A 416 -34.27 -9.85 6.45
N GLU A 417 -33.16 -10.13 7.10
CA GLU A 417 -32.92 -9.78 8.50
C GLU A 417 -32.87 -8.26 8.72
N VAL A 418 -32.28 -7.52 7.81
CA VAL A 418 -32.18 -6.05 7.87
C VAL A 418 -33.52 -5.37 7.51
N GLY A 419 -34.52 -6.11 7.07
CA GLY A 419 -35.86 -5.60 6.81
C GLY A 419 -36.01 -4.90 5.46
N VAL A 420 -35.43 -5.45 4.39
CA VAL A 420 -35.64 -4.94 3.02
C VAL A 420 -36.99 -5.48 2.48
N ASP A 421 -37.99 -4.64 2.38
CA ASP A 421 -39.36 -5.00 2.02
C ASP A 421 -39.53 -5.84 0.72
N THR A 422 -38.59 -5.63 -0.23
CA THR A 422 -38.63 -6.35 -1.51
C THR A 422 -38.11 -7.78 -1.43
N VAL A 423 -37.38 -8.13 -0.34
CA VAL A 423 -36.85 -9.48 -0.11
C VAL A 423 -37.81 -10.25 0.82
N SER A 424 -38.58 -11.16 0.26
CA SER A 424 -39.58 -11.92 1.01
C SER A 424 -39.13 -13.36 1.28
N SER A 425 -39.80 -14.02 2.25
CA SER A 425 -39.62 -15.44 2.58
C SER A 425 -39.78 -16.37 1.34
N ARG A 426 -40.60 -15.99 0.36
CA ARG A 426 -40.74 -16.74 -0.89
C ARG A 426 -39.46 -16.85 -1.70
N HIS A 427 -38.68 -15.77 -1.80
CA HIS A 427 -37.41 -15.77 -2.51
C HIS A 427 -36.41 -16.72 -1.85
N ILE A 428 -36.31 -16.67 -0.51
CA ILE A 428 -35.43 -17.55 0.26
C ILE A 428 -35.85 -19.01 0.13
N ASN A 429 -37.13 -19.32 0.30
CA ASN A 429 -37.66 -20.68 0.16
C ASN A 429 -37.42 -21.26 -1.24
N SER A 430 -37.65 -20.46 -2.30
CA SER A 430 -37.36 -20.89 -3.67
C SER A 430 -35.88 -21.21 -3.89
N LEU A 431 -34.99 -20.38 -3.35
CA LEU A 431 -33.52 -20.58 -3.47
C LEU A 431 -33.05 -21.77 -2.64
N VAL A 432 -33.56 -21.96 -1.42
CA VAL A 432 -33.29 -23.13 -0.58
C VAL A 432 -33.68 -24.42 -1.28
N ASN A 433 -34.87 -24.47 -1.89
CA ASN A 433 -35.32 -25.62 -2.67
C ASN A 433 -34.47 -25.86 -3.92
N LEU A 434 -34.02 -24.81 -4.59
CA LEU A 434 -33.16 -24.91 -5.77
C LEU A 434 -31.79 -25.51 -5.38
N ILE A 435 -31.16 -25.03 -4.32
CA ILE A 435 -29.88 -25.54 -3.83
C ILE A 435 -30.00 -27.00 -3.38
N ALA A 436 -31.08 -27.35 -2.65
CA ALA A 436 -31.32 -28.72 -2.19
C ALA A 436 -31.44 -29.69 -3.36
N LYS A 437 -32.22 -29.32 -4.42
CA LYS A 437 -32.33 -30.12 -5.64
C LYS A 437 -31.01 -30.28 -6.38
N ALA A 438 -30.23 -29.21 -6.49
CA ALA A 438 -28.92 -29.24 -7.15
C ALA A 438 -27.94 -30.17 -6.40
N LEU A 439 -27.94 -30.14 -5.07
CA LEU A 439 -27.13 -31.07 -4.24
C LEU A 439 -27.61 -32.53 -4.41
N ASP A 440 -28.90 -32.79 -4.44
CA ASP A 440 -29.47 -34.13 -4.68
C ASP A 440 -28.99 -34.67 -6.05
N THR A 441 -28.99 -33.85 -7.10
CA THR A 441 -28.55 -34.23 -8.45
C THR A 441 -27.07 -34.62 -8.43
N ILE A 442 -26.17 -33.78 -7.83
CA ILE A 442 -24.75 -34.07 -7.76
C ILE A 442 -24.46 -35.34 -6.95
N ASN A 443 -25.17 -35.55 -5.84
CA ASN A 443 -25.02 -36.75 -5.02
C ASN A 443 -25.51 -38.02 -5.72
N SER A 444 -26.56 -37.93 -6.58
CA SER A 444 -27.06 -39.06 -7.35
C SER A 444 -26.15 -39.46 -8.53
N ASP A 445 -25.45 -38.48 -9.12
CA ASP A 445 -24.50 -38.67 -10.23
C ASP A 445 -23.12 -39.17 -9.78
N ASN A 446 -22.85 -39.23 -8.50
CA ASN A 446 -21.61 -39.73 -7.90
C ASN A 446 -21.45 -41.27 -7.95
N LYS A 447 -21.80 -41.91 -9.10
CA LYS A 447 -21.32 -43.25 -9.40
C LYS A 447 -19.84 -43.20 -9.72
N PRO A 448 -19.04 -44.19 -9.25
CA PRO A 448 -17.59 -44.19 -9.43
C PRO A 448 -17.22 -44.28 -10.91
N MET A 449 -16.90 -43.18 -11.55
CA MET A 449 -16.34 -43.14 -12.89
C MET A 449 -14.81 -43.28 -12.83
N SER A 450 -14.31 -44.33 -13.45
CA SER A 450 -12.90 -44.76 -13.46
C SER A 450 -11.91 -43.81 -14.16
N TRP A 451 -12.32 -42.69 -14.69
CA TRP A 451 -11.49 -41.67 -15.38
C TRP A 451 -11.23 -40.38 -14.59
N ARG A 452 -11.75 -40.26 -13.35
CA ARG A 452 -11.50 -39.11 -12.45
C ARG A 452 -10.10 -39.16 -11.76
N GLN A 453 -9.23 -40.08 -12.15
CA GLN A 453 -7.89 -40.24 -11.53
C GLN A 453 -6.78 -39.32 -12.08
N VAL A 454 -7.09 -38.27 -12.86
CA VAL A 454 -6.06 -37.40 -13.46
C VAL A 454 -6.32 -35.92 -13.14
N SER A 455 -6.40 -35.58 -11.85
CA SER A 455 -6.06 -34.22 -11.38
C SER A 455 -5.91 -34.22 -9.86
N VAL A 456 -4.65 -34.29 -9.44
CA VAL A 456 -4.19 -34.51 -8.07
C VAL A 456 -4.21 -33.24 -7.21
N ASP A 457 -4.97 -32.19 -7.45
CA ASP A 457 -4.87 -30.97 -6.63
C ASP A 457 -6.16 -30.15 -6.47
N ILE A 458 -7.35 -30.79 -6.47
CA ILE A 458 -8.57 -30.06 -6.09
C ILE A 458 -9.18 -30.79 -4.90
N PRO A 459 -9.10 -30.22 -3.66
CA PRO A 459 -9.92 -30.73 -2.55
C PRO A 459 -11.38 -30.67 -2.94
N ALA A 460 -12.14 -31.69 -2.59
CA ALA A 460 -13.56 -31.83 -2.93
C ALA A 460 -14.36 -30.61 -2.45
N ASN A 461 -14.56 -29.63 -3.32
CA ASN A 461 -15.35 -28.40 -3.05
C ASN A 461 -16.84 -28.70 -2.78
N SER A 462 -17.33 -29.91 -3.13
CA SER A 462 -18.71 -30.33 -2.84
C SER A 462 -19.01 -30.31 -1.34
N ASP A 463 -18.09 -30.80 -0.52
CA ASP A 463 -18.30 -30.87 0.93
C ASP A 463 -18.31 -29.47 1.56
N ALA A 464 -17.50 -28.53 1.03
CA ALA A 464 -17.47 -27.16 1.51
C ALA A 464 -18.78 -26.40 1.20
N ALA A 465 -19.32 -26.50 -0.01
CA ALA A 465 -20.56 -25.86 -0.39
C ALA A 465 -21.75 -26.45 0.37
N GLN A 466 -21.79 -27.79 0.54
CA GLN A 466 -22.81 -28.46 1.35
C GLN A 466 -22.74 -28.04 2.81
N LEU A 467 -21.57 -27.99 3.41
CA LEU A 467 -21.35 -27.50 4.78
C LEU A 467 -21.77 -26.03 4.93
N HIS A 468 -21.44 -25.18 3.97
CA HIS A 468 -21.88 -23.78 3.94
C HIS A 468 -23.42 -23.69 3.93
N PHE A 469 -24.08 -24.47 3.05
CA PHE A 469 -25.54 -24.52 2.98
C PHE A 469 -26.17 -24.98 4.30
N VAL A 470 -25.71 -26.07 4.88
CA VAL A 470 -26.19 -26.58 6.18
C VAL A 470 -26.01 -25.54 7.29
N ASN A 471 -24.92 -24.83 7.31
CA ASN A 471 -24.68 -23.75 8.32
C ASN A 471 -25.64 -22.58 8.14
N LEU A 472 -25.97 -22.21 6.88
CA LEU A 472 -26.99 -21.18 6.60
C LEU A 472 -28.39 -21.63 7.09
N LEU A 473 -28.76 -22.90 6.85
CA LEU A 473 -30.02 -23.44 7.36
C LEU A 473 -30.07 -23.48 8.88
N ARG A 474 -28.97 -23.88 9.54
CA ARG A 474 -28.87 -23.86 11.00
C ARG A 474 -29.00 -22.42 11.57
N TYR A 475 -28.41 -21.44 10.89
CA TYR A 475 -28.57 -20.04 11.25
C TYR A 475 -30.03 -19.61 11.20
N VAL A 476 -30.74 -19.95 10.10
CA VAL A 476 -32.17 -19.63 9.95
C VAL A 476 -33.00 -20.32 11.06
N GLU A 477 -32.74 -21.59 11.38
CA GLU A 477 -33.45 -22.30 12.45
C GLU A 477 -33.18 -21.65 13.83
N SER A 478 -31.96 -21.23 14.11
CA SER A 478 -31.66 -20.51 15.37
C SER A 478 -32.43 -19.19 15.49
N LYS A 479 -32.62 -18.47 14.35
CA LYS A 479 -33.41 -17.23 14.31
C LYS A 479 -34.91 -17.51 14.48
N LYS A 480 -35.42 -18.61 13.90
CA LYS A 480 -36.81 -19.05 14.13
C LYS A 480 -37.06 -19.38 15.60
N GLN A 481 -36.17 -20.13 16.23
CA GLN A 481 -36.30 -20.46 17.65
C GLN A 481 -36.29 -19.21 18.51
N ALA A 482 -35.36 -18.28 18.23
CA ALA A 482 -35.31 -16.99 18.93
C ALA A 482 -36.60 -16.17 18.74
N ALA A 483 -37.22 -16.25 17.54
CA ALA A 483 -38.48 -15.57 17.27
C ALA A 483 -39.68 -16.24 18.02
N LEU A 484 -39.67 -17.56 18.20
CA LEU A 484 -40.66 -18.30 18.99
C LEU A 484 -40.48 -17.99 20.51
N ASP A 485 -39.24 -17.93 20.97
CA ASP A 485 -38.95 -17.64 22.40
C ASP A 485 -39.28 -16.20 22.77
N ALA A 486 -39.27 -15.28 21.78
CA ALA A 486 -39.59 -13.87 21.96
C ALA A 486 -41.10 -13.55 21.98
N GLU A 487 -42.01 -14.52 22.19
CA GLU A 487 -43.49 -14.43 22.07
C GLU A 487 -44.18 -13.32 22.87
N THR A 488 -43.49 -12.37 23.40
CA THR A 488 -44.05 -11.23 24.12
C THR A 488 -43.69 -9.89 23.46
N GLY A 489 -44.44 -9.56 22.37
CA GLY A 489 -44.81 -8.14 22.19
C GLY A 489 -44.02 -7.29 21.18
N SER A 490 -43.21 -7.80 20.26
CA SER A 490 -42.67 -7.00 19.18
C SER A 490 -43.08 -7.49 17.79
N LEU A 491 -44.11 -6.86 17.24
CA LEU A 491 -44.65 -7.10 15.87
C LEU A 491 -43.80 -6.54 14.72
N ALA A 492 -42.55 -6.14 14.95
CA ALA A 492 -41.76 -5.36 14.01
C ALA A 492 -40.49 -6.09 13.48
N GLY A 493 -40.47 -7.40 13.39
CA GLY A 493 -39.35 -8.17 12.83
C GLY A 493 -39.68 -8.91 11.55
N PRO A 494 -38.67 -9.43 10.82
CA PRO A 494 -38.91 -10.25 9.62
C PRO A 494 -39.63 -11.56 9.97
N ASP A 495 -40.51 -12.03 9.07
CA ASP A 495 -41.28 -13.27 9.23
C ASP A 495 -40.37 -14.51 9.06
N TRP A 496 -39.60 -14.83 10.11
CA TRP A 496 -38.76 -16.02 10.16
C TRP A 496 -39.56 -17.33 10.09
N LEU A 497 -40.79 -17.34 10.62
CA LEU A 497 -41.62 -18.53 10.68
C LEU A 497 -42.12 -18.97 9.31
N GLY A 498 -42.24 -18.06 8.35
CA GLY A 498 -42.59 -18.35 6.96
C GLY A 498 -41.49 -19.07 6.16
N LEU A 499 -40.30 -19.32 6.72
CA LEU A 499 -39.21 -20.00 6.04
C LEU A 499 -39.31 -21.54 6.17
N GLN A 500 -39.23 -22.27 5.05
CA GLN A 500 -39.38 -23.74 4.98
C GLN A 500 -38.02 -24.44 4.95
N THR A 501 -37.27 -24.41 6.07
CA THR A 501 -35.89 -24.91 6.16
C THR A 501 -35.76 -26.19 6.96
N THR A 502 -36.62 -26.44 7.93
CA THR A 502 -36.57 -27.54 8.90
C THR A 502 -36.55 -28.93 8.26
N ALA A 503 -37.43 -29.18 7.28
CA ALA A 503 -37.52 -30.47 6.61
C ALA A 503 -36.25 -30.78 5.77
N ILE A 504 -35.68 -29.77 5.13
CA ILE A 504 -34.46 -29.90 4.32
C ILE A 504 -33.24 -30.11 5.22
N LEU A 505 -33.13 -29.37 6.33
CA LEU A 505 -32.06 -29.56 7.31
C LEU A 505 -32.07 -30.96 7.93
N THR A 506 -33.26 -31.47 8.31
CA THR A 506 -33.40 -32.81 8.86
C THR A 506 -32.95 -33.88 7.86
N ARG A 507 -33.34 -33.73 6.58
CA ARG A 507 -32.93 -34.64 5.52
C ARG A 507 -31.41 -34.65 5.28
N LEU A 508 -30.77 -33.46 5.23
CA LEU A 508 -29.33 -33.33 5.03
C LEU A 508 -28.49 -33.76 6.24
N ALA A 509 -29.08 -33.77 7.45
CA ALA A 509 -28.41 -34.25 8.64
C ALA A 509 -28.48 -35.80 8.78
N SER A 510 -29.34 -36.46 8.03
CA SER A 510 -29.52 -37.92 8.00
C SER A 510 -28.74 -38.62 6.88
N THR A 511 -28.17 -37.85 5.95
CA THR A 511 -27.25 -38.29 4.89
C THR A 511 -25.79 -38.02 5.28
#